data_81b017c6086f957498c77401734f6603
#
_entry.id   81b017c6086f957498c77401734f6603
#
_cell.length_a   1.000
_cell.length_b   1.000
_cell.length_c   1.000
_cell.angle_alpha   90.00
_cell.angle_beta   90.00
_cell.angle_gamma   90.00
#
_symmetry.space_group_name_H-M   'P 1'
#
loop_
_entity.id
_entity.type
_entity.pdbx_description
1 polymer ?
#
loop_
_entity_poly.entity_id
_entity_poly.type
_entity_poly.pdbx_seq_one_letter_code
_entity_poly.pdbx_strand_id
1 'polypeptide(L)'
;MKIDVMVASVGHLKYVKVINDTIDEAAKARGTGIALRTDEYIADKINQGKAIIALNREEFVGFCYIESWGHEKFVANSGLIVKPSYRGMGVAKRIKKAAFDLSRKKFPHAKLFGLTTGEQVMRINTELGYVPVTFAKLTDDEQFWAGCKSCVNYDILLRTNMTKCLCTGMVYDPEVAAKREADKKLEEKKQSNGIVKLLKKVI
;
A
#
# COMPACT_ATOMS: atom_id res chain seq x y z
N MET A 1 -0.32 -15.67 -20.68
CA MET A 1 -1.07 -14.43 -20.39
C MET A 1 -0.07 -13.40 -19.86
N LYS A 2 -0.03 -12.19 -20.46
CA LYS A 2 0.89 -11.13 -20.04
C LYS A 2 0.07 -10.01 -19.40
N ILE A 3 0.26 -9.80 -18.08
CA ILE A 3 -0.37 -8.70 -17.36
C ILE A 3 0.67 -7.59 -17.22
N ASP A 4 0.37 -6.40 -17.70
CA ASP A 4 1.22 -5.23 -17.57
C ASP A 4 0.75 -4.40 -16.37
N VAL A 5 1.70 -3.96 -15.51
CA VAL A 5 1.44 -3.12 -14.32
C VAL A 5 2.23 -1.83 -14.50
N MET A 6 1.53 -0.70 -14.49
CA MET A 6 2.13 0.59 -14.82
C MET A 6 1.47 1.74 -14.04
N VAL A 7 2.13 2.90 -14.02
CA VAL A 7 1.49 4.14 -13.57
C VAL A 7 0.39 4.51 -14.55
N ALA A 8 -0.81 4.76 -14.03
CA ALA A 8 -1.93 5.18 -14.85
C ALA A 8 -1.71 6.60 -15.40
N SER A 9 -2.18 6.83 -16.60
CA SER A 9 -2.14 8.11 -17.32
C SER A 9 -3.52 8.49 -17.86
N VAL A 10 -3.65 9.67 -18.45
CA VAL A 10 -4.90 10.17 -19.05
C VAL A 10 -5.56 9.15 -19.99
N GLY A 11 -4.76 8.38 -20.77
CA GLY A 11 -5.29 7.31 -21.63
C GLY A 11 -6.02 6.19 -20.88
N HIS A 12 -5.87 6.11 -19.55
CA HIS A 12 -6.54 5.11 -18.71
C HIS A 12 -7.84 5.63 -18.04
N LEU A 13 -8.25 6.88 -18.30
CA LEU A 13 -9.51 7.42 -17.78
C LEU A 13 -10.74 6.60 -18.23
N LYS A 14 -10.65 5.95 -19.38
CA LYS A 14 -11.70 5.04 -19.88
C LYS A 14 -12.01 3.88 -18.91
N TYR A 15 -11.12 3.58 -17.97
CA TYR A 15 -11.29 2.50 -16.99
C TYR A 15 -11.91 2.96 -15.65
N VAL A 16 -12.15 4.25 -15.45
CA VAL A 16 -12.64 4.79 -14.16
C VAL A 16 -13.89 4.06 -13.69
N LYS A 17 -14.89 3.93 -14.57
CA LYS A 17 -16.13 3.24 -14.22
C LYS A 17 -15.90 1.78 -13.81
N VAL A 18 -15.14 1.00 -14.57
CA VAL A 18 -14.89 -0.41 -14.22
C VAL A 18 -14.04 -0.56 -12.97
N ILE A 19 -13.18 0.41 -12.67
CA ILE A 19 -12.42 0.44 -11.40
C ILE A 19 -13.40 0.57 -10.24
N ASN A 20 -14.30 1.56 -10.27
CA ASN A 20 -15.28 1.79 -9.21
C ASN A 20 -16.28 0.63 -9.10
N ASP A 21 -16.82 0.14 -10.19
CA ASP A 21 -17.71 -1.04 -10.19
C ASP A 21 -17.01 -2.23 -9.48
N THR A 22 -15.73 -2.47 -9.76
CA THR A 22 -14.94 -3.55 -9.11
C THR A 22 -14.71 -3.27 -7.62
N ILE A 23 -14.51 -2.01 -7.22
CA ILE A 23 -14.39 -1.60 -5.80
C ILE A 23 -15.71 -1.87 -5.08
N ASP A 24 -16.84 -1.47 -5.66
CA ASP A 24 -18.17 -1.62 -5.09
C ASP A 24 -18.56 -3.09 -4.92
N GLU A 25 -18.33 -3.91 -5.95
CA GLU A 25 -18.53 -5.35 -5.88
C GLU A 25 -17.69 -6.00 -4.78
N ALA A 26 -16.43 -5.60 -4.68
CA ALA A 26 -15.55 -6.12 -3.64
C ALA A 26 -15.95 -5.66 -2.23
N ALA A 27 -16.44 -4.41 -2.08
CA ALA A 27 -16.95 -3.89 -0.82
C ALA A 27 -18.18 -4.67 -0.36
N LYS A 28 -19.14 -4.92 -1.26
CA LYS A 28 -20.32 -5.73 -1.00
C LYS A 28 -19.97 -7.17 -0.62
N ALA A 29 -19.08 -7.81 -1.38
CA ALA A 29 -18.69 -9.19 -1.16
C ALA A 29 -17.90 -9.40 0.15
N ARG A 30 -17.12 -8.41 0.58
CA ARG A 30 -16.33 -8.50 1.84
C ARG A 30 -17.09 -8.01 3.05
N GLY A 31 -18.04 -7.11 2.88
CA GLY A 31 -18.78 -6.47 3.96
C GLY A 31 -17.96 -5.59 4.91
N THR A 32 -16.67 -5.37 4.64
CA THR A 32 -15.76 -4.62 5.52
C THR A 32 -14.48 -4.15 4.83
N GLY A 33 -13.89 -3.08 5.36
CA GLY A 33 -12.50 -2.67 5.07
C GLY A 33 -12.26 -2.07 3.68
N ILE A 34 -13.30 -1.70 2.94
CA ILE A 34 -13.20 -1.04 1.64
C ILE A 34 -14.02 0.24 1.66
N ALA A 35 -13.33 1.37 1.48
CA ALA A 35 -13.97 2.67 1.36
C ALA A 35 -14.33 2.95 -0.11
N LEU A 36 -15.57 3.36 -0.35
CA LEU A 36 -16.07 3.72 -1.68
C LEU A 36 -15.49 5.06 -2.16
N ARG A 37 -15.40 5.25 -3.47
CA ARG A 37 -14.89 6.46 -4.11
C ARG A 37 -15.81 6.87 -5.27
N THR A 38 -15.80 8.15 -5.60
CA THR A 38 -16.48 8.65 -6.79
C THR A 38 -15.62 8.48 -8.04
N ASP A 39 -16.24 8.56 -9.22
CA ASP A 39 -15.52 8.49 -10.49
C ASP A 39 -14.54 9.67 -10.63
N GLU A 40 -14.95 10.87 -10.20
CA GLU A 40 -14.12 12.07 -10.21
C GLU A 40 -12.88 11.90 -9.33
N TYR A 41 -13.03 11.27 -8.15
CA TYR A 41 -11.91 11.01 -7.25
C TYR A 41 -10.88 10.06 -7.89
N ILE A 42 -11.32 8.98 -8.52
CA ILE A 42 -10.42 8.04 -9.20
C ILE A 42 -9.76 8.70 -10.41
N ALA A 43 -10.53 9.46 -11.21
CA ALA A 43 -10.02 10.20 -12.36
C ALA A 43 -8.92 11.21 -11.93
N ASP A 44 -9.12 11.91 -10.81
CA ASP A 44 -8.15 12.84 -10.25
C ASP A 44 -6.82 12.13 -9.89
N LYS A 45 -6.88 10.95 -9.25
CA LYS A 45 -5.66 10.17 -8.94
C LYS A 45 -4.90 9.72 -10.19
N ILE A 46 -5.62 9.39 -11.26
CA ILE A 46 -5.03 9.07 -12.56
C ILE A 46 -4.36 10.30 -13.16
N ASN A 47 -5.04 11.44 -13.19
CA ASN A 47 -4.54 12.70 -13.75
C ASN A 47 -3.29 13.22 -13.00
N GLN A 48 -3.23 13.03 -11.68
CA GLN A 48 -2.07 13.39 -10.86
C GLN A 48 -0.89 12.41 -10.99
N GLY A 49 -1.03 11.33 -11.77
CA GLY A 49 -0.04 10.25 -11.83
C GLY A 49 0.21 9.60 -10.46
N LYS A 50 -0.84 9.51 -9.64
CA LYS A 50 -0.88 8.91 -8.31
C LYS A 50 -1.61 7.56 -8.29
N ALA A 51 -1.78 6.93 -9.44
CA ALA A 51 -2.49 5.66 -9.58
C ALA A 51 -1.65 4.62 -10.32
N ILE A 52 -1.82 3.36 -9.94
CA ILE A 52 -1.28 2.17 -10.61
C ILE A 52 -2.45 1.40 -11.21
N ILE A 53 -2.30 0.99 -12.47
CA ILE A 53 -3.26 0.14 -13.17
C ILE A 53 -2.57 -1.14 -13.64
N ALA A 54 -3.30 -2.25 -13.60
CA ALA A 54 -2.90 -3.52 -14.19
C ALA A 54 -3.87 -3.86 -15.33
N LEU A 55 -3.32 -4.22 -16.48
CA LEU A 55 -4.07 -4.57 -17.69
C LEU A 55 -3.58 -5.89 -18.26
N ASN A 56 -4.49 -6.71 -18.80
CA ASN A 56 -4.20 -7.79 -19.70
C ASN A 56 -4.59 -7.34 -21.11
N ARG A 57 -3.64 -6.88 -21.93
CA ARG A 57 -3.89 -6.10 -23.15
C ARG A 57 -4.73 -4.86 -22.80
N GLU A 58 -5.98 -4.80 -23.25
CA GLU A 58 -6.92 -3.70 -22.93
C GLU A 58 -7.93 -4.05 -21.82
N GLU A 59 -7.88 -5.27 -21.29
CA GLU A 59 -8.79 -5.66 -20.21
C GLU A 59 -8.27 -5.14 -18.87
N PHE A 60 -9.14 -4.47 -18.09
CA PHE A 60 -8.85 -4.08 -16.72
C PHE A 60 -8.67 -5.31 -15.82
N VAL A 61 -7.58 -5.32 -15.07
CA VAL A 61 -7.21 -6.42 -14.15
C VAL A 61 -7.19 -5.98 -12.69
N GLY A 62 -6.67 -4.77 -12.42
CA GLY A 62 -6.58 -4.29 -11.05
C GLY A 62 -6.05 -2.88 -10.95
N PHE A 63 -6.13 -2.30 -9.73
CA PHE A 63 -5.85 -0.90 -9.48
C PHE A 63 -5.33 -0.68 -8.05
N CYS A 64 -4.62 0.42 -7.84
CA CYS A 64 -4.25 0.98 -6.55
C CYS A 64 -3.91 2.45 -6.76
N TYR A 65 -4.15 3.29 -5.75
CA TYR A 65 -3.74 4.69 -5.81
C TYR A 65 -2.98 5.10 -4.55
N ILE A 66 -2.28 6.24 -4.65
CA ILE A 66 -1.60 6.88 -3.53
C ILE A 66 -2.34 8.14 -3.11
N GLU A 67 -2.44 8.34 -1.81
CA GLU A 67 -2.94 9.56 -1.18
C GLU A 67 -1.86 10.13 -0.27
N SER A 68 -1.77 11.47 -0.16
CA SER A 68 -0.76 12.13 0.67
C SER A 68 -1.40 13.17 1.56
N TRP A 69 -0.90 13.32 2.79
CA TRP A 69 -1.38 14.22 3.83
C TRP A 69 -0.22 14.89 4.57
N GLY A 70 -0.56 15.83 5.43
CA GLY A 70 0.39 16.47 6.32
C GLY A 70 1.56 17.11 5.59
N HIS A 71 1.30 17.89 4.52
CA HIS A 71 2.35 18.44 3.67
C HIS A 71 3.32 17.36 3.16
N GLU A 72 2.78 16.27 2.66
CA GLU A 72 3.51 15.12 2.08
C GLU A 72 4.37 14.32 3.07
N LYS A 73 4.17 14.51 4.38
CA LYS A 73 4.85 13.69 5.41
C LYS A 73 4.31 12.27 5.50
N PHE A 74 3.07 12.08 5.07
CA PHE A 74 2.35 10.80 5.13
C PHE A 74 1.76 10.43 3.78
N VAL A 75 1.88 9.16 3.42
CA VAL A 75 1.34 8.62 2.17
C VAL A 75 0.64 7.29 2.46
N ALA A 76 -0.55 7.07 1.92
CA ALA A 76 -1.18 5.76 1.94
C ALA A 76 -1.29 5.17 0.54
N ASN A 77 -1.06 3.86 0.44
CA ASN A 77 -1.41 3.09 -0.75
C ASN A 77 -2.80 2.50 -0.53
N SER A 78 -3.79 3.05 -1.20
CA SER A 78 -5.21 2.78 -0.99
C SER A 78 -5.88 2.20 -2.23
N GLY A 79 -7.08 1.61 -2.06
CA GLY A 79 -7.87 1.11 -3.17
C GLY A 79 -7.24 -0.07 -3.92
N LEU A 80 -6.43 -0.90 -3.25
CA LEU A 80 -5.89 -2.09 -3.89
C LEU A 80 -7.00 -3.09 -4.20
N ILE A 81 -7.25 -3.26 -5.50
CA ILE A 81 -8.28 -4.15 -6.02
C ILE A 81 -7.74 -4.99 -7.18
N VAL A 82 -8.18 -6.24 -7.27
CA VAL A 82 -7.92 -7.14 -8.39
C VAL A 82 -9.21 -7.88 -8.73
N LYS A 83 -9.57 -7.87 -10.02
CA LYS A 83 -10.74 -8.61 -10.51
C LYS A 83 -10.68 -10.08 -10.05
N PRO A 84 -11.82 -10.68 -9.66
CA PRO A 84 -11.86 -12.06 -9.16
C PRO A 84 -11.15 -13.07 -10.06
N SER A 85 -11.34 -12.97 -11.38
CA SER A 85 -10.74 -13.86 -12.39
C SER A 85 -9.21 -13.85 -12.45
N TYR A 86 -8.57 -12.81 -11.87
CA TYR A 86 -7.11 -12.65 -11.86
C TYR A 86 -6.48 -12.80 -10.47
N ARG A 87 -7.27 -13.19 -9.47
CA ARG A 87 -6.77 -13.45 -8.11
C ARG A 87 -5.93 -14.74 -8.09
N GLY A 88 -5.05 -14.86 -7.12
CA GLY A 88 -4.12 -16.01 -7.03
C GLY A 88 -2.90 -15.95 -7.96
N MET A 89 -2.85 -15.01 -8.93
CA MET A 89 -1.78 -14.88 -9.94
C MET A 89 -0.68 -13.88 -9.54
N GLY A 90 -0.60 -13.48 -8.28
CA GLY A 90 0.41 -12.53 -7.80
C GLY A 90 0.21 -11.07 -8.23
N VAL A 91 -0.90 -10.73 -8.90
CA VAL A 91 -1.17 -9.38 -9.44
C VAL A 91 -1.21 -8.34 -8.34
N ALA A 92 -1.90 -8.61 -7.22
CA ALA A 92 -1.97 -7.69 -6.08
C ALA A 92 -0.57 -7.32 -5.55
N LYS A 93 0.34 -8.29 -5.45
CA LYS A 93 1.74 -8.06 -5.04
C LYS A 93 2.46 -7.13 -6.01
N ARG A 94 2.31 -7.33 -7.31
CA ARG A 94 2.93 -6.48 -8.35
C ARG A 94 2.37 -5.07 -8.33
N ILE A 95 1.05 -4.90 -8.23
CA ILE A 95 0.40 -3.58 -8.11
C ILE A 95 0.89 -2.87 -6.84
N LYS A 96 0.89 -3.55 -5.70
CA LYS A 96 1.30 -2.97 -4.43
C LYS A 96 2.79 -2.58 -4.44
N LYS A 97 3.66 -3.40 -5.03
CA LYS A 97 5.08 -3.07 -5.23
C LYS A 97 5.23 -1.81 -6.08
N ALA A 98 4.52 -1.70 -7.20
CA ALA A 98 4.55 -0.53 -8.06
C ALA A 98 4.04 0.74 -7.36
N ALA A 99 2.96 0.63 -6.55
CA ALA A 99 2.45 1.73 -5.75
C ALA A 99 3.44 2.15 -4.65
N PHE A 100 4.11 1.19 -4.02
CA PHE A 100 5.16 1.45 -3.05
C PHE A 100 6.34 2.20 -3.71
N ASP A 101 6.85 1.70 -4.84
CA ASP A 101 7.96 2.32 -5.54
C ASP A 101 7.62 3.75 -6.02
N LEU A 102 6.40 3.94 -6.53
CA LEU A 102 5.90 5.25 -6.92
C LEU A 102 5.82 6.20 -5.72
N SER A 103 5.34 5.72 -4.58
CA SER A 103 5.29 6.49 -3.33
C SER A 103 6.68 6.89 -2.86
N ARG A 104 7.64 5.97 -2.86
CA ARG A 104 9.04 6.24 -2.50
C ARG A 104 9.72 7.23 -3.44
N LYS A 105 9.39 7.14 -4.76
CA LYS A 105 9.93 8.06 -5.77
C LYS A 105 9.37 9.48 -5.61
N LYS A 106 8.04 9.61 -5.41
CA LYS A 106 7.39 10.92 -5.30
C LYS A 106 7.60 11.57 -3.94
N PHE A 107 7.66 10.77 -2.87
CA PHE A 107 7.69 11.20 -1.47
C PHE A 107 8.78 10.45 -0.68
N PRO A 108 10.06 10.71 -0.97
CA PRO A 108 11.19 9.90 -0.45
C PRO A 108 11.31 9.89 1.09
N HIS A 109 10.82 10.92 1.76
CA HIS A 109 10.88 11.06 3.21
C HIS A 109 9.57 10.73 3.93
N ALA A 110 8.49 10.50 3.18
CA ALA A 110 7.18 10.23 3.76
C ALA A 110 7.11 8.84 4.43
N LYS A 111 6.40 8.78 5.56
CA LYS A 111 5.96 7.50 6.12
C LYS A 111 4.82 6.96 5.26
N LEU A 112 4.87 5.68 4.90
CA LEU A 112 3.84 5.04 4.11
C LEU A 112 2.90 4.25 5.02
N PHE A 113 1.60 4.50 4.89
CA PHE A 113 0.55 3.83 5.65
C PHE A 113 -0.17 2.77 4.82
N GLY A 114 -0.62 1.72 5.47
CA GLY A 114 -1.55 0.75 4.94
C GLY A 114 -2.58 0.38 6.00
N LEU A 115 -3.87 0.49 5.65
CA LEU A 115 -4.97 -0.01 6.48
C LEU A 115 -5.61 -1.20 5.76
N THR A 116 -5.73 -2.33 6.42
CA THR A 116 -6.32 -3.52 5.79
C THR A 116 -6.94 -4.46 6.79
N THR A 117 -8.05 -5.11 6.39
CA THR A 117 -8.64 -6.27 7.07
C THR A 117 -8.18 -7.59 6.44
N GLY A 118 -7.40 -7.57 5.36
CA GLY A 118 -7.03 -8.75 4.59
C GLY A 118 -5.63 -9.24 4.90
N GLU A 119 -5.52 -10.51 5.35
CA GLU A 119 -4.24 -11.17 5.65
C GLU A 119 -3.27 -11.13 4.46
N GLN A 120 -3.76 -11.36 3.24
CA GLN A 120 -2.92 -11.33 2.04
C GLN A 120 -2.26 -9.97 1.82
N VAL A 121 -2.99 -8.88 2.10
CA VAL A 121 -2.45 -7.52 1.98
C VAL A 121 -1.46 -7.24 3.10
N MET A 122 -1.70 -7.75 4.32
CA MET A 122 -0.73 -7.66 5.43
C MET A 122 0.58 -8.34 5.06
N ARG A 123 0.54 -9.56 4.48
CA ARG A 123 1.74 -10.27 4.02
C ARG A 123 2.52 -9.47 2.97
N ILE A 124 1.84 -8.95 1.95
CA ILE A 124 2.46 -8.11 0.91
C ILE A 124 3.11 -6.86 1.53
N ASN A 125 2.42 -6.20 2.45
CA ASN A 125 2.96 -5.03 3.15
C ASN A 125 4.20 -5.39 3.96
N THR A 126 4.17 -6.50 4.71
CA THR A 126 5.33 -6.98 5.50
C THR A 126 6.55 -7.26 4.61
N GLU A 127 6.35 -7.89 3.45
CA GLU A 127 7.43 -8.12 2.46
C GLU A 127 8.01 -6.81 1.91
N LEU A 128 7.22 -5.73 1.87
CA LEU A 128 7.67 -4.39 1.48
C LEU A 128 8.30 -3.59 2.65
N GLY A 129 8.40 -4.20 3.84
CA GLY A 129 9.03 -3.60 5.00
C GLY A 129 8.09 -2.79 5.91
N TYR A 130 6.78 -2.84 5.69
CA TYR A 130 5.81 -2.28 6.64
C TYR A 130 5.79 -3.11 7.92
N VAL A 131 5.55 -2.46 9.04
CA VAL A 131 5.34 -3.09 10.34
C VAL A 131 3.94 -2.77 10.87
N PRO A 132 3.27 -3.72 11.55
CA PRO A 132 2.01 -3.44 12.22
C PRO A 132 2.20 -2.41 13.32
N VAL A 133 1.23 -1.51 13.46
CA VAL A 133 1.20 -0.48 14.51
C VAL A 133 -0.21 -0.31 15.07
N THR A 134 -0.31 0.22 16.28
CA THR A 134 -1.60 0.68 16.81
C THR A 134 -2.08 1.92 16.04
N PHE A 135 -3.38 2.11 15.95
CA PHE A 135 -3.99 3.25 15.25
C PHE A 135 -3.50 4.60 15.82
N ALA A 136 -3.30 4.69 17.13
CA ALA A 136 -2.75 5.87 17.80
C ALA A 136 -1.32 6.26 17.33
N LYS A 137 -0.61 5.38 16.64
CA LYS A 137 0.72 5.64 16.05
C LYS A 137 0.68 5.97 14.56
N LEU A 138 -0.51 6.03 13.94
CA LEU A 138 -0.62 6.39 12.54
C LEU A 138 -0.47 7.91 12.39
N THR A 139 -1.54 8.64 12.58
CA THR A 139 -1.57 10.11 12.47
C THR A 139 -2.81 10.65 13.17
N ASP A 140 -2.76 11.91 13.59
CA ASP A 140 -3.87 12.72 14.07
C ASP A 140 -4.51 13.59 12.97
N ASP A 141 -4.01 13.50 11.73
CA ASP A 141 -4.51 14.28 10.60
C ASP A 141 -5.96 13.87 10.25
N GLU A 142 -6.89 14.82 10.40
CA GLU A 142 -8.31 14.61 10.14
C GLU A 142 -8.59 14.23 8.67
N GLN A 143 -7.80 14.74 7.72
CA GLN A 143 -7.97 14.43 6.30
C GLN A 143 -7.68 12.95 6.01
N PHE A 144 -6.69 12.37 6.70
CA PHE A 144 -6.44 10.93 6.64
C PHE A 144 -7.66 10.12 7.09
N TRP A 145 -8.24 10.47 8.24
CA TRP A 145 -9.40 9.77 8.80
C TRP A 145 -10.68 10.03 8.00
N ALA A 146 -10.80 11.19 7.34
CA ALA A 146 -11.90 11.46 6.41
C ALA A 146 -11.95 10.44 5.26
N GLY A 147 -10.83 9.87 4.86
CA GLY A 147 -10.75 8.79 3.88
C GLY A 147 -11.49 7.51 4.29
N CYS A 148 -11.80 7.32 5.57
CA CYS A 148 -12.55 6.18 6.08
C CYS A 148 -14.07 6.41 6.16
N LYS A 149 -14.58 7.64 5.94
CA LYS A 149 -16.00 8.00 6.12
C LYS A 149 -16.98 7.15 5.32
N SER A 150 -16.58 6.67 4.15
CA SER A 150 -17.41 5.81 3.29
C SER A 150 -17.26 4.31 3.59
N CYS A 151 -16.52 3.93 4.62
CA CYS A 151 -16.37 2.53 5.05
C CYS A 151 -17.45 2.17 6.07
N VAL A 152 -18.01 0.97 5.97
CA VAL A 152 -19.02 0.44 6.91
C VAL A 152 -18.53 0.38 8.37
N ASN A 153 -17.22 0.36 8.59
CA ASN A 153 -16.62 0.33 9.94
C ASN A 153 -16.30 1.71 10.51
N TYR A 154 -16.77 2.79 9.86
CA TYR A 154 -16.44 4.14 10.30
C TYR A 154 -17.00 4.47 11.71
N ASP A 155 -18.12 3.86 12.07
CA ASP A 155 -18.70 3.96 13.42
C ASP A 155 -17.73 3.49 14.52
N ILE A 156 -16.93 2.44 14.23
CA ILE A 156 -15.92 1.94 15.19
C ILE A 156 -14.84 3.00 15.41
N LEU A 157 -14.39 3.68 14.35
CA LEU A 157 -13.42 4.77 14.46
C LEU A 157 -13.98 5.92 15.31
N LEU A 158 -15.22 6.35 15.04
CA LEU A 158 -15.86 7.45 15.76
C LEU A 158 -15.97 7.15 17.26
N ARG A 159 -16.57 6.01 17.64
CA ARG A 159 -16.78 5.65 19.06
C ARG A 159 -15.49 5.33 19.81
N THR A 160 -14.36 5.15 19.11
CA THR A 160 -13.04 4.90 19.72
C THR A 160 -12.09 6.07 19.58
N ASN A 161 -12.57 7.26 19.22
CA ASN A 161 -11.76 8.46 18.96
C ASN A 161 -10.56 8.16 18.06
N MET A 162 -10.80 7.50 16.92
CA MET A 162 -9.80 7.14 15.89
C MET A 162 -8.65 6.23 16.38
N THR A 163 -8.80 5.59 17.56
CA THR A 163 -7.74 4.75 18.14
C THR A 163 -7.83 3.27 17.79
N LYS A 164 -8.99 2.79 17.28
CA LYS A 164 -9.24 1.37 16.97
C LYS A 164 -10.14 1.22 15.76
N CYS A 165 -9.91 0.14 15.00
CA CYS A 165 -10.77 -0.32 13.92
C CYS A 165 -10.58 -1.83 13.71
N LEU A 166 -11.39 -2.46 12.83
CA LEU A 166 -11.18 -3.84 12.40
C LEU A 166 -9.97 -3.97 11.44
N CYS A 167 -9.51 -2.87 10.84
CA CYS A 167 -8.29 -2.87 10.06
C CYS A 167 -7.05 -3.00 10.94
N THR A 168 -6.02 -3.66 10.42
CA THR A 168 -4.66 -3.55 10.95
C THR A 168 -4.00 -2.32 10.32
N GLY A 169 -3.50 -1.42 11.16
CA GLY A 169 -2.62 -0.32 10.76
C GLY A 169 -1.21 -0.83 10.50
N MET A 170 -0.61 -0.43 9.39
CA MET A 170 0.76 -0.79 9.06
C MET A 170 1.52 0.43 8.57
N VAL A 171 2.79 0.57 8.99
CA VAL A 171 3.65 1.71 8.63
C VAL A 171 4.98 1.21 8.06
N TYR A 172 5.38 1.79 6.94
CA TYR A 172 6.76 1.81 6.49
C TYR A 172 7.36 3.17 6.79
N ASP A 173 8.38 3.20 7.64
CA ASP A 173 9.14 4.41 7.97
C ASP A 173 10.50 4.34 7.27
N PRO A 174 10.81 5.26 6.32
CA PRO A 174 12.04 5.22 5.56
C PRO A 174 13.30 5.38 6.41
N GLU A 175 13.24 6.16 7.49
CA GLU A 175 14.39 6.37 8.39
C GLU A 175 14.70 5.08 9.17
N VAL A 176 13.64 4.44 9.69
CA VAL A 176 13.77 3.17 10.40
C VAL A 176 14.25 2.07 9.46
N ALA A 177 13.74 2.04 8.22
CA ALA A 177 14.16 1.07 7.23
C ALA A 177 15.66 1.23 6.87
N ALA A 178 16.11 2.46 6.64
CA ALA A 178 17.51 2.76 6.35
C ALA A 178 18.44 2.35 7.50
N LYS A 179 18.04 2.62 8.75
CA LYS A 179 18.81 2.21 9.93
C LYS A 179 18.93 0.69 10.03
N ARG A 180 17.81 -0.04 9.87
CA ARG A 180 17.80 -1.52 9.88
C ARG A 180 18.72 -2.11 8.80
N GLU A 181 18.72 -1.52 7.61
CA GLU A 181 19.59 -1.98 6.52
C GLU A 181 21.06 -1.72 6.81
N ALA A 182 21.40 -0.57 7.42
CA ALA A 182 22.76 -0.25 7.85
C ALA A 182 23.24 -1.22 8.94
N ASP A 183 22.42 -1.48 9.95
CA ASP A 183 22.73 -2.41 11.05
C ASP A 183 22.97 -3.83 10.50
N LYS A 184 22.10 -4.30 9.60
CA LYS A 184 22.26 -5.61 8.95
C LYS A 184 23.58 -5.74 8.17
N LYS A 185 23.93 -4.73 7.37
CA LYS A 185 25.21 -4.70 6.62
C LYS A 185 26.42 -4.72 7.57
N LEU A 186 26.30 -4.08 8.73
CA LEU A 186 27.37 -4.08 9.74
C LEU A 186 27.54 -5.46 10.38
N GLU A 187 26.43 -6.15 10.67
CA GLU A 187 26.46 -7.51 11.22
C GLU A 187 27.04 -8.52 10.22
N GLU A 188 26.63 -8.46 8.95
CA GLU A 188 27.15 -9.30 7.88
C GLU A 188 28.68 -9.12 7.71
N LYS A 189 29.17 -7.86 7.77
CA LYS A 189 30.62 -7.57 7.76
C LYS A 189 31.35 -8.13 8.99
N LYS A 190 30.77 -8.06 10.19
CA LYS A 190 31.35 -8.65 11.38
C LYS A 190 31.46 -10.17 11.29
N GLN A 191 30.42 -10.84 10.79
CA GLN A 191 30.40 -12.28 10.59
C GLN A 191 31.45 -12.72 9.56
N SER A 192 31.54 -12.05 8.40
CA SER A 192 32.52 -12.37 7.36
C SER A 192 33.95 -12.18 7.85
N ASN A 193 34.24 -11.10 8.59
CA ASN A 193 35.56 -10.87 9.17
C ASN A 193 35.91 -11.89 10.29
N GLY A 194 34.91 -12.36 11.04
CA GLY A 194 35.06 -13.42 12.05
C GLY A 194 35.47 -14.75 11.41
N ILE A 195 34.79 -15.12 10.30
CA ILE A 195 35.07 -16.34 9.54
C ILE A 195 36.50 -16.29 8.95
N VAL A 196 36.89 -15.16 8.34
CA VAL A 196 38.23 -14.97 7.78
C VAL A 196 39.35 -15.07 8.87
N LYS A 197 39.08 -14.54 10.09
CA LYS A 197 40.00 -14.69 11.21
C LYS A 197 40.12 -16.14 11.70
N LEU A 198 39.04 -16.91 11.68
CA LEU A 198 39.06 -18.33 12.06
C LEU A 198 39.84 -19.16 11.03
N LEU A 199 39.63 -18.97 9.76
CA LEU A 199 40.33 -19.67 8.67
C LEU A 199 41.85 -19.40 8.69
N LYS A 200 42.30 -18.15 9.05
CA LYS A 200 43.72 -17.82 9.18
C LYS A 200 44.38 -18.42 10.44
N LYS A 201 43.64 -18.97 11.36
CA LYS A 201 44.20 -19.64 12.57
C LYS A 201 44.36 -21.17 12.39
N VAL A 202 43.80 -21.71 11.30
CA VAL A 202 43.79 -23.17 11.04
C VAL A 202 44.83 -23.54 9.97
N ILE A 203 45.49 -22.56 9.36
CA ILE A 203 46.64 -22.70 8.48
C ILE A 203 47.92 -22.29 9.23
#